data_0e1cb6f7202f858ee34a1f8ad496cfc2
#
_entry.id   0e1cb6f7202f858ee34a1f8ad496cfc2
#
_cell.length_a   1.000
_cell.length_b   1.000
_cell.length_c   1.000
_cell.angle_alpha   90.00
_cell.angle_beta   90.00
_cell.angle_gamma   90.00
#
_symmetry.space_group_name_H-M   'P 1'
#
loop_
_entity.id
_entity.type
_entity.pdbx_description
1 polymer ?
#
loop_
_entity_poly.entity_id
_entity_poly.type
_entity_poly.pdbx_seq_one_letter_code
_entity_poly.pdbx_strand_id
1 'polypeptide(L)'
;ANMRTQLQSMGLSLDWSREFATCDVEYYSQQQKLFLDLLKNDLAYRKESWVNWDPVEHTVLANEQVIDGCGWRSGAPVERRQLSQWFFRITAFQDELLAALDDLERWPEKVRLMQANWIGRSEGARLRFAVQQATGQQAAEIAVFTTRPDTIFGASFLALSPDHPLTSELADKNPDVAAFVAECQRQGTSEEVIEKAEKLGLDTGLRAQHPFLPDVELPIYVANFVLIEYGTGAIFGCPAHDQRDLDFARKYDLSVLPVVVPDGSDSIGFSVGNEAYVGPGRLANSEFLDGLSIDDAKSEIAGRAEAGGFGSREIMYRLRDWGVSRQRYWGCPIPVVHCDSCGVVPVEEADLPITLPEDVTFEQAGNPLDRHETWGEIGRAHV
;
A
#
# COMPACT_ATOMS: atom_id res chain seq x y z
N ALA A 1 -29.04 -10.58 22.41
CA ALA A 1 -29.92 -11.50 23.16
C ALA A 1 -29.79 -12.95 22.65
N ASN A 2 -30.03 -13.23 21.37
CA ASN A 2 -30.02 -14.61 20.86
C ASN A 2 -28.67 -15.32 21.00
N MET A 3 -27.55 -14.67 20.68
CA MET A 3 -26.21 -15.26 20.79
C MET A 3 -25.88 -15.66 22.24
N ARG A 4 -26.21 -14.84 23.23
CA ARG A 4 -26.07 -15.16 24.66
C ARG A 4 -26.79 -16.44 25.02
N THR A 5 -28.07 -16.54 24.66
CA THR A 5 -28.92 -17.72 24.94
C THR A 5 -28.34 -18.97 24.28
N GLN A 6 -27.87 -18.86 23.03
CA GLN A 6 -27.23 -19.97 22.32
C GLN A 6 -25.94 -20.42 22.98
N LEU A 7 -25.04 -19.48 23.35
CA LEU A 7 -23.79 -19.81 24.04
C LEU A 7 -24.03 -20.42 25.43
N GLN A 8 -25.06 -19.95 26.17
CA GLN A 8 -25.47 -20.51 27.45
C GLN A 8 -25.98 -21.96 27.29
N SER A 9 -26.74 -22.22 26.20
CA SER A 9 -27.25 -23.57 25.94
C SER A 9 -26.17 -24.59 25.58
N MET A 10 -24.98 -24.12 25.10
CA MET A 10 -23.81 -24.94 24.82
C MET A 10 -23.07 -25.38 26.08
N GLY A 11 -23.42 -24.89 27.27
CA GLY A 11 -22.77 -25.26 28.53
C GLY A 11 -21.34 -24.77 28.67
N LEU A 12 -20.96 -23.68 27.99
CA LEU A 12 -19.63 -23.10 28.07
C LEU A 12 -19.39 -22.49 29.46
N SER A 13 -18.19 -22.71 30.01
CA SER A 13 -17.74 -22.14 31.31
C SER A 13 -17.32 -20.68 31.15
N LEU A 14 -18.24 -19.82 30.74
CA LEU A 14 -18.02 -18.38 30.63
C LEU A 14 -18.55 -17.66 31.89
N ASP A 15 -17.79 -16.68 32.35
CA ASP A 15 -18.24 -15.79 33.42
C ASP A 15 -19.14 -14.69 32.84
N TRP A 16 -20.43 -14.93 32.84
CA TRP A 16 -21.45 -14.03 32.29
C TRP A 16 -21.57 -12.68 33.06
N SER A 17 -21.00 -12.59 34.26
CA SER A 17 -20.93 -11.32 35.00
C SER A 17 -19.92 -10.33 34.39
N ARG A 18 -19.04 -10.82 33.51
CA ARG A 18 -18.05 -10.03 32.78
C ARG A 18 -18.43 -9.75 31.34
N GLU A 19 -19.69 -9.98 30.99
CA GLU A 19 -20.19 -9.62 29.67
C GLU A 19 -20.27 -8.09 29.53
N PHE A 20 -19.69 -7.56 28.47
CA PHE A 20 -19.75 -6.15 28.13
C PHE A 20 -19.86 -5.99 26.60
N ALA A 21 -20.30 -4.84 26.14
CA ALA A 21 -20.24 -4.46 24.74
C ALA A 21 -19.12 -3.43 24.50
N THR A 22 -18.40 -3.55 23.43
CA THR A 22 -17.30 -2.61 23.09
C THR A 22 -17.82 -1.21 22.74
N CYS A 23 -19.14 -1.06 22.54
CA CYS A 23 -19.82 0.22 22.35
C CYS A 23 -20.39 0.81 23.66
N ASP A 24 -20.22 0.14 24.80
CA ASP A 24 -20.60 0.69 26.09
C ASP A 24 -19.67 1.84 26.51
N VAL A 25 -20.26 2.89 27.10
CA VAL A 25 -19.53 4.11 27.51
C VAL A 25 -18.35 3.76 28.45
N GLU A 26 -18.57 2.85 29.39
CA GLU A 26 -17.54 2.40 30.34
C GLU A 26 -16.35 1.75 29.63
N TYR A 27 -16.60 1.04 28.55
CA TYR A 27 -15.54 0.41 27.77
C TYR A 27 -14.82 1.44 26.88
N TYR A 28 -15.55 2.17 26.05
CA TYR A 28 -14.89 3.06 25.09
C TYR A 28 -14.28 4.31 25.75
N SER A 29 -14.65 4.68 26.98
CA SER A 29 -13.96 5.72 27.74
C SER A 29 -12.48 5.43 27.92
N GLN A 30 -12.12 4.15 28.15
CA GLN A 30 -10.73 3.71 28.21
C GLN A 30 -10.03 3.76 26.85
N GLN A 31 -10.76 3.49 25.77
CA GLN A 31 -10.21 3.61 24.42
C GLN A 31 -9.97 5.08 24.04
N GLN A 32 -10.85 6.01 24.47
CA GLN A 32 -10.64 7.44 24.28
C GLN A 32 -9.38 7.93 25.00
N LYS A 33 -9.19 7.50 26.24
CA LYS A 33 -7.96 7.82 26.98
C LYS A 33 -6.72 7.27 26.29
N LEU A 34 -6.74 6.01 25.88
CA LEU A 34 -5.66 5.39 25.11
C LEU A 34 -5.36 6.15 23.82
N PHE A 35 -6.41 6.61 23.12
CA PHE A 35 -6.24 7.40 21.90
C PHE A 35 -5.51 8.72 22.18
N LEU A 36 -5.87 9.43 23.25
CA LEU A 36 -5.19 10.67 23.65
C LEU A 36 -3.72 10.42 24.01
N ASP A 37 -3.43 9.31 24.72
CA ASP A 37 -2.07 8.92 25.04
C ASP A 37 -1.26 8.61 23.78
N LEU A 38 -1.83 7.91 22.81
CA LEU A 38 -1.21 7.64 21.51
C LEU A 38 -0.97 8.93 20.72
N LEU A 39 -1.94 9.84 20.72
CA LEU A 39 -1.82 11.14 20.03
C LEU A 39 -0.71 11.98 20.65
N LYS A 40 -0.64 12.06 21.97
CA LYS A 40 0.40 12.78 22.71
C LYS A 40 1.82 12.25 22.43
N ASN A 41 1.94 10.96 22.14
CA ASN A 41 3.20 10.29 21.82
C ASN A 41 3.47 10.18 20.31
N ASP A 42 2.76 10.93 19.48
CA ASP A 42 2.89 10.89 18.01
C ASP A 42 2.65 9.50 17.38
N LEU A 43 1.92 8.64 18.09
CA LEU A 43 1.52 7.30 17.63
C LEU A 43 0.12 7.27 16.99
N ALA A 44 -0.66 8.33 17.17
CA ALA A 44 -1.89 8.59 16.41
C ALA A 44 -1.72 9.87 15.60
N TYR A 45 -2.12 9.87 14.34
CA TYR A 45 -2.02 11.02 13.48
C TYR A 45 -3.09 11.01 12.39
N ARG A 46 -3.32 12.16 11.76
CA ARG A 46 -4.31 12.33 10.70
C ARG A 46 -3.62 12.66 9.39
N LYS A 47 -4.04 11.98 8.31
CA LYS A 47 -3.59 12.27 6.94
C LYS A 47 -4.70 12.01 5.94
N GLU A 48 -4.59 12.61 4.77
CA GLU A 48 -5.38 12.23 3.61
C GLU A 48 -4.93 10.87 3.06
N SER A 49 -5.87 10.02 2.76
CA SER A 49 -5.63 8.69 2.22
C SER A 49 -6.73 8.29 1.27
N TRP A 50 -6.38 7.53 0.25
CA TRP A 50 -7.33 6.87 -0.61
C TRP A 50 -8.03 5.75 0.17
N VAL A 51 -9.36 5.76 0.13
CA VAL A 51 -10.20 4.79 0.82
C VAL A 51 -11.24 4.21 -0.12
N ASN A 52 -11.69 2.99 0.19
CA ASN A 52 -12.83 2.39 -0.46
C ASN A 52 -14.10 2.97 0.17
N TRP A 53 -14.87 3.72 -0.59
CA TRP A 53 -16.09 4.38 -0.13
C TRP A 53 -17.33 3.64 -0.64
N ASP A 54 -18.24 3.27 0.25
CA ASP A 54 -19.54 2.76 -0.11
C ASP A 54 -20.52 3.92 -0.27
N PRO A 55 -21.03 4.20 -1.49
CA PRO A 55 -21.91 5.33 -1.73
C PRO A 55 -23.34 5.13 -1.19
N VAL A 56 -23.74 3.90 -0.87
CA VAL A 56 -25.04 3.56 -0.31
C VAL A 56 -25.03 3.60 1.22
N GLU A 57 -23.98 3.02 1.83
CA GLU A 57 -23.82 3.03 3.28
C GLU A 57 -23.14 4.31 3.80
N HIS A 58 -22.60 5.15 2.92
CA HIS A 58 -21.87 6.37 3.24
C HIS A 58 -20.75 6.14 4.27
N THR A 59 -19.91 5.13 4.03
CA THR A 59 -18.84 4.76 4.95
C THR A 59 -17.60 4.24 4.22
N VAL A 60 -16.45 4.31 4.89
CA VAL A 60 -15.22 3.68 4.46
C VAL A 60 -15.29 2.18 4.71
N LEU A 61 -14.90 1.40 3.71
CA LEU A 61 -14.76 -0.05 3.79
C LEU A 61 -13.29 -0.45 3.88
N ALA A 62 -13.00 -1.45 4.70
CA ALA A 62 -11.71 -2.14 4.66
C ALA A 62 -11.62 -2.99 3.36
N ASN A 63 -10.41 -3.35 2.93
CA ASN A 63 -10.23 -4.12 1.69
C ASN A 63 -11.00 -5.46 1.72
N GLU A 64 -11.07 -6.11 2.88
CA GLU A 64 -11.79 -7.38 3.08
C GLU A 64 -13.32 -7.23 2.99
N GLN A 65 -13.82 -5.99 3.01
CA GLN A 65 -15.24 -5.67 2.87
C GLN A 65 -15.63 -5.30 1.44
N VAL A 66 -14.67 -5.36 0.51
CA VAL A 66 -14.90 -5.16 -0.92
C VAL A 66 -14.84 -6.52 -1.62
N ILE A 67 -15.94 -6.96 -2.20
CA ILE A 67 -16.07 -8.23 -2.91
C ILE A 67 -16.44 -7.92 -4.36
N ASP A 68 -15.62 -8.36 -5.29
CA ASP A 68 -15.80 -8.13 -6.74
C ASP A 68 -16.05 -6.63 -7.08
N GLY A 69 -15.31 -5.73 -6.40
CA GLY A 69 -15.44 -4.29 -6.59
C GLY A 69 -16.69 -3.66 -5.96
N CYS A 70 -17.47 -4.43 -5.21
CA CYS A 70 -18.71 -3.99 -4.55
C CYS A 70 -18.60 -4.07 -3.04
N GLY A 71 -19.35 -3.21 -2.34
CA GLY A 71 -19.48 -3.28 -0.89
C GLY A 71 -20.18 -4.57 -0.45
N TRP A 72 -19.59 -5.29 0.50
CA TRP A 72 -20.02 -6.62 0.94
C TRP A 72 -21.46 -6.68 1.48
N ARG A 73 -22.01 -5.55 1.95
CA ARG A 73 -23.38 -5.44 2.47
C ARG A 73 -24.33 -4.77 1.50
N SER A 74 -23.92 -3.65 0.91
CA SER A 74 -24.76 -2.86 0.02
C SER A 74 -24.89 -3.49 -1.37
N GLY A 75 -23.85 -4.24 -1.82
CA GLY A 75 -23.73 -4.70 -3.20
C GLY A 75 -23.49 -3.57 -4.20
N ALA A 76 -23.32 -2.33 -3.74
CA ALA A 76 -23.04 -1.20 -4.60
C ALA A 76 -21.55 -1.18 -5.03
N PRO A 77 -21.26 -0.72 -6.26
CA PRO A 77 -19.87 -0.48 -6.67
C PRO A 77 -19.18 0.48 -5.72
N VAL A 78 -17.99 0.11 -5.28
CA VAL A 78 -17.17 0.92 -4.37
C VAL A 78 -16.51 2.05 -5.15
N GLU A 79 -16.52 3.25 -4.57
CA GLU A 79 -15.82 4.41 -5.11
C GLU A 79 -14.50 4.62 -4.37
N ARG A 80 -13.45 4.98 -5.09
CA ARG A 80 -12.24 5.47 -4.44
C ARG A 80 -12.37 6.95 -4.14
N ARG A 81 -12.17 7.32 -2.88
CA ARG A 81 -12.21 8.71 -2.42
C ARG A 81 -10.98 9.03 -1.59
N GLN A 82 -10.50 10.25 -1.72
CA GLN A 82 -9.47 10.78 -0.85
C GLN A 82 -10.13 11.43 0.35
N LEU A 83 -9.92 10.86 1.54
CA LEU A 83 -10.48 11.34 2.79
C LEU A 83 -9.41 11.48 3.86
N SER A 84 -9.57 12.47 4.71
CA SER A 84 -8.74 12.66 5.88
C SER A 84 -9.10 11.64 6.96
N GLN A 85 -8.16 10.77 7.31
CA GLN A 85 -8.36 9.62 8.19
C GLN A 85 -7.36 9.63 9.34
N TRP A 86 -7.74 9.03 10.46
CA TRP A 86 -6.85 8.76 11.59
C TRP A 86 -6.12 7.44 11.41
N PHE A 87 -4.84 7.46 11.75
CA PHE A 87 -3.97 6.29 11.68
C PHE A 87 -3.23 6.09 13.01
N PHE A 88 -2.99 4.82 13.35
CA PHE A 88 -2.00 4.45 14.36
C PHE A 88 -0.68 4.08 13.67
N ARG A 89 0.42 4.68 14.15
CA ARG A 89 1.77 4.54 13.60
C ARG A 89 2.43 3.22 14.04
N ILE A 90 1.86 2.09 13.62
CA ILE A 90 2.42 0.77 13.92
C ILE A 90 3.79 0.57 13.24
N THR A 91 4.05 1.29 12.14
CA THR A 91 5.32 1.25 11.43
C THR A 91 6.49 1.77 12.28
N ALA A 92 6.25 2.55 13.33
CA ALA A 92 7.29 2.95 14.28
C ALA A 92 7.93 1.76 15.03
N PHE A 93 7.24 0.62 15.08
CA PHE A 93 7.65 -0.59 15.79
C PHE A 93 8.03 -1.75 14.88
N GLN A 94 8.15 -1.54 13.57
CA GLN A 94 8.30 -2.60 12.57
C GLN A 94 9.52 -3.50 12.81
N ASP A 95 10.67 -2.92 13.18
CA ASP A 95 11.90 -3.67 13.50
C ASP A 95 11.76 -4.46 14.79
N GLU A 96 11.20 -3.84 15.82
CA GLU A 96 10.95 -4.47 17.11
C GLU A 96 9.94 -5.60 17.01
N LEU A 97 8.85 -5.40 16.26
CA LEU A 97 7.84 -6.43 16.01
C LEU A 97 8.43 -7.62 15.28
N LEU A 98 9.30 -7.39 14.29
CA LEU A 98 9.96 -8.47 13.56
C LEU A 98 10.92 -9.24 14.46
N ALA A 99 11.77 -8.54 15.23
CA ALA A 99 12.72 -9.17 16.14
C ALA A 99 12.02 -9.95 17.27
N ALA A 100 10.91 -9.43 17.79
CA ALA A 100 10.15 -10.09 18.86
C ALA A 100 9.54 -11.44 18.44
N LEU A 101 9.41 -11.72 17.13
CA LEU A 101 8.95 -13.04 16.67
C LEU A 101 9.91 -14.17 17.04
N ASP A 102 11.21 -13.88 17.19
CA ASP A 102 12.21 -14.86 17.58
C ASP A 102 12.01 -15.33 19.03
N ASP A 103 11.49 -14.44 19.91
CA ASP A 103 11.21 -14.75 21.30
C ASP A 103 9.92 -15.57 21.51
N LEU A 104 9.10 -15.72 20.47
CA LEU A 104 7.82 -16.43 20.52
C LEU A 104 7.98 -17.94 20.28
N GLU A 105 8.85 -18.60 21.04
CA GLU A 105 9.18 -20.03 20.89
C GLU A 105 7.96 -20.96 20.97
N ARG A 106 6.90 -20.56 21.71
CA ARG A 106 5.67 -21.37 21.89
C ARG A 106 4.68 -21.22 20.75
N TRP A 107 4.92 -20.29 19.83
CA TRP A 107 4.08 -20.11 18.65
C TRP A 107 4.46 -21.14 17.58
N PRO A 108 3.47 -21.70 16.87
CA PRO A 108 3.76 -22.54 15.71
C PRO A 108 4.64 -21.80 14.69
N GLU A 109 5.65 -22.46 14.16
CA GLU A 109 6.58 -21.88 13.18
C GLU A 109 5.86 -21.25 11.98
N LYS A 110 4.81 -21.94 11.48
CA LYS A 110 3.97 -21.42 10.38
C LYS A 110 3.35 -20.05 10.73
N VAL A 111 2.92 -19.84 11.98
CA VAL A 111 2.32 -18.58 12.41
C VAL A 111 3.37 -17.49 12.50
N ARG A 112 4.55 -17.79 13.05
CA ARG A 112 5.68 -16.83 13.08
C ARG A 112 6.10 -16.42 11.67
N LEU A 113 6.21 -17.37 10.76
CA LEU A 113 6.51 -17.08 9.35
C LEU A 113 5.43 -16.22 8.68
N MET A 114 4.14 -16.50 8.94
CA MET A 114 3.05 -15.65 8.43
C MET A 114 3.15 -14.21 8.95
N GLN A 115 3.48 -14.02 10.24
CA GLN A 115 3.67 -12.68 10.80
C GLN A 115 4.90 -11.97 10.22
N ALA A 116 6.03 -12.67 10.07
CA ALA A 116 7.22 -12.13 9.44
C ALA A 116 6.95 -11.68 8.00
N ASN A 117 6.22 -12.50 7.23
CA ASN A 117 5.81 -12.17 5.86
C ASN A 117 4.82 -10.99 5.81
N TRP A 118 3.94 -10.85 6.81
CA TRP A 118 3.03 -9.71 6.93
C TRP A 118 3.78 -8.42 7.23
N ILE A 119 4.76 -8.44 8.14
CA ILE A 119 5.65 -7.31 8.40
C ILE A 119 6.47 -7.00 7.15
N GLY A 120 6.97 -8.05 6.48
CA GLY A 120 7.51 -8.01 5.14
C GLY A 120 8.71 -7.09 4.97
N ARG A 121 9.76 -7.30 5.78
CA ARG A 121 11.03 -6.59 5.64
C ARG A 121 11.73 -7.01 4.34
N SER A 122 12.02 -6.04 3.49
CA SER A 122 12.69 -6.23 2.20
C SER A 122 13.90 -5.31 2.11
N GLU A 123 15.06 -5.90 1.82
CA GLU A 123 16.27 -5.15 1.51
C GLU A 123 16.42 -5.01 -0.01
N GLY A 124 16.76 -3.81 -0.44
CA GLY A 124 16.88 -3.52 -1.86
C GLY A 124 17.64 -2.23 -2.13
N ALA A 125 17.39 -1.68 -3.29
CA ALA A 125 17.94 -0.40 -3.70
C ALA A 125 16.83 0.50 -4.26
N ARG A 126 16.91 1.78 -3.95
CA ARG A 126 16.19 2.83 -4.64
C ARG A 126 17.05 3.33 -5.78
N LEU A 127 16.53 3.32 -6.99
CA LEU A 127 17.20 3.81 -8.20
C LEU A 127 16.37 4.93 -8.81
N ARG A 128 17.03 5.98 -9.30
CA ARG A 128 16.38 7.10 -9.98
C ARG A 128 16.64 7.04 -11.46
N PHE A 129 15.59 7.20 -12.24
CA PHE A 129 15.61 7.23 -13.69
C PHE A 129 15.23 8.63 -14.16
N ALA A 130 16.09 9.26 -14.93
CA ALA A 130 15.81 10.55 -15.55
C ALA A 130 14.77 10.35 -16.67
N VAL A 131 13.67 11.11 -16.62
CA VAL A 131 12.63 11.11 -17.65
C VAL A 131 12.93 12.18 -18.67
N GLN A 132 12.96 11.80 -19.95
CA GLN A 132 13.16 12.72 -21.07
C GLN A 132 11.83 13.04 -21.73
N GLN A 133 11.65 14.30 -22.06
CA GLN A 133 10.59 14.71 -23.00
C GLN A 133 11.05 14.49 -24.43
N ALA A 134 10.11 14.42 -25.38
CA ALA A 134 10.40 14.36 -26.81
C ALA A 134 11.30 15.51 -27.32
N THR A 135 11.44 16.59 -26.52
CA THR A 135 12.32 17.75 -26.79
C THR A 135 13.76 17.53 -26.32
N GLY A 136 14.09 16.40 -25.69
CA GLY A 136 15.42 16.09 -25.13
C GLY A 136 15.73 16.78 -23.80
N GLN A 137 14.77 17.51 -23.21
CA GLN A 137 14.95 18.12 -21.89
C GLN A 137 14.50 17.14 -20.80
N GLN A 138 15.25 17.06 -19.70
CA GLN A 138 14.84 16.31 -18.52
C GLN A 138 13.57 16.92 -17.91
N ALA A 139 12.52 16.14 -17.84
CA ALA A 139 11.20 16.61 -17.35
C ALA A 139 10.96 16.27 -15.88
N ALA A 140 11.44 15.11 -15.43
CA ALA A 140 11.19 14.58 -14.10
C ALA A 140 12.22 13.49 -13.75
N GLU A 141 12.17 13.00 -12.54
CA GLU A 141 12.82 11.77 -12.12
C GLU A 141 11.78 10.78 -11.62
N ILE A 142 11.94 9.50 -11.96
CA ILE A 142 11.16 8.40 -11.41
C ILE A 142 12.06 7.61 -10.49
N ALA A 143 11.68 7.52 -9.20
CA ALA A 143 12.34 6.66 -8.25
C ALA A 143 11.67 5.28 -8.24
N VAL A 144 12.47 4.22 -8.32
CA VAL A 144 12.04 2.83 -8.26
C VAL A 144 12.72 2.14 -7.10
N PHE A 145 11.95 1.45 -6.25
CA PHE A 145 12.50 0.52 -5.27
C PHE A 145 12.47 -0.89 -5.86
N THR A 146 13.58 -1.61 -5.73
CA THR A 146 13.68 -3.00 -6.16
C THR A 146 14.47 -3.85 -5.17
N THR A 147 14.04 -5.09 -4.95
CA THR A 147 14.79 -6.13 -4.23
C THR A 147 15.76 -6.88 -5.14
N ARG A 148 15.67 -6.62 -6.46
CA ARG A 148 16.49 -7.25 -7.48
C ARG A 148 17.26 -6.20 -8.32
N PRO A 149 18.08 -5.33 -7.68
CA PRO A 149 18.89 -4.36 -8.42
C PRO A 149 19.89 -5.03 -9.37
N ASP A 150 20.28 -6.27 -9.10
CA ASP A 150 21.12 -7.11 -9.95
C ASP A 150 20.56 -7.29 -11.37
N THR A 151 19.23 -7.21 -11.54
CA THR A 151 18.57 -7.43 -12.85
C THR A 151 18.42 -6.16 -13.69
N ILE A 152 18.97 -5.03 -13.27
CA ILE A 152 18.77 -3.72 -13.92
C ILE A 152 19.12 -3.73 -15.41
N PHE A 153 20.15 -4.45 -15.82
CA PHE A 153 20.58 -4.55 -17.23
C PHE A 153 19.59 -5.33 -18.11
N GLY A 154 18.66 -6.08 -17.49
CA GLY A 154 17.55 -6.73 -18.17
C GLY A 154 16.26 -5.91 -18.18
N ALA A 155 16.32 -4.66 -17.71
CA ALA A 155 15.17 -3.77 -17.72
C ALA A 155 14.72 -3.47 -19.16
N SER A 156 13.44 -3.66 -19.45
CA SER A 156 12.87 -3.40 -20.78
C SER A 156 11.79 -2.32 -20.77
N PHE A 157 11.28 -1.94 -19.61
CA PHE A 157 10.31 -0.86 -19.46
C PHE A 157 10.29 -0.34 -18.02
N LEU A 158 9.72 0.83 -17.82
CA LEU A 158 9.23 1.32 -16.53
C LEU A 158 7.71 1.26 -16.50
N ALA A 159 7.15 0.94 -15.36
CA ALA A 159 5.70 1.00 -15.18
C ALA A 159 5.35 1.83 -13.94
N LEU A 160 4.35 2.70 -14.09
CA LEU A 160 3.79 3.56 -13.06
C LEU A 160 2.44 3.03 -12.60
N SER A 161 2.18 3.19 -11.33
CA SER A 161 0.83 3.00 -10.78
C SER A 161 -0.16 3.99 -11.43
N PRO A 162 -1.43 3.58 -11.64
CA PRO A 162 -2.49 4.51 -12.03
C PRO A 162 -2.64 5.71 -11.07
N ASP A 163 -2.26 5.53 -9.80
CA ASP A 163 -2.34 6.57 -8.76
C ASP A 163 -1.00 7.32 -8.55
N HIS A 164 0.01 7.11 -9.40
CA HIS A 164 1.29 7.82 -9.30
C HIS A 164 1.12 9.31 -9.66
N PRO A 165 1.80 10.27 -8.95
CA PRO A 165 1.68 11.70 -9.25
C PRO A 165 1.92 12.05 -10.73
N LEU A 166 2.96 11.48 -11.34
CA LEU A 166 3.23 11.68 -12.77
C LEU A 166 2.11 11.14 -13.66
N THR A 167 1.46 10.02 -13.28
CA THR A 167 0.29 9.51 -14.00
C THR A 167 -0.88 10.49 -13.95
N SER A 168 -1.12 11.12 -12.79
CA SER A 168 -2.16 12.13 -12.64
C SER A 168 -1.89 13.34 -13.54
N GLU A 169 -0.64 13.85 -13.56
CA GLU A 169 -0.24 14.95 -14.45
C GLU A 169 -0.41 14.60 -15.94
N LEU A 170 -0.17 13.34 -16.29
CA LEU A 170 -0.36 12.87 -17.68
C LEU A 170 -1.84 12.73 -18.03
N ALA A 171 -2.66 12.25 -17.09
CA ALA A 171 -4.10 12.10 -17.26
C ALA A 171 -4.79 13.46 -17.50
N ASP A 172 -4.32 14.52 -16.83
CA ASP A 172 -4.83 15.88 -17.05
C ASP A 172 -4.58 16.42 -18.47
N LYS A 173 -3.58 15.87 -19.16
CA LYS A 173 -3.13 16.33 -20.50
C LYS A 173 -3.47 15.37 -21.62
N ASN A 174 -3.74 14.09 -21.29
CA ASN A 174 -3.97 13.03 -22.27
C ASN A 174 -5.24 12.22 -21.92
N PRO A 175 -6.31 12.36 -22.74
CA PRO A 175 -7.57 11.66 -22.51
C PRO A 175 -7.45 10.12 -22.50
N ASP A 176 -6.51 9.55 -23.25
CA ASP A 176 -6.30 8.09 -23.28
C ASP A 176 -5.73 7.60 -21.94
N VAL A 177 -4.79 8.35 -21.35
CA VAL A 177 -4.28 8.06 -20.01
C VAL A 177 -5.39 8.18 -18.99
N ALA A 178 -6.20 9.23 -19.03
CA ALA A 178 -7.33 9.41 -18.14
C ALA A 178 -8.35 8.26 -18.23
N ALA A 179 -8.66 7.82 -19.44
CA ALA A 179 -9.57 6.69 -19.66
C ALA A 179 -9.00 5.38 -19.11
N PHE A 180 -7.70 5.13 -19.32
CA PHE A 180 -7.03 3.93 -18.80
C PHE A 180 -6.97 3.92 -17.28
N VAL A 181 -6.64 5.06 -16.65
CA VAL A 181 -6.65 5.21 -15.17
C VAL A 181 -8.04 4.91 -14.60
N ALA A 182 -9.09 5.47 -15.21
CA ALA A 182 -10.47 5.21 -14.81
C ALA A 182 -10.87 3.73 -14.96
N GLU A 183 -10.34 3.03 -15.98
CA GLU A 183 -10.53 1.58 -16.14
C GLU A 183 -9.83 0.79 -15.05
N CYS A 184 -8.57 1.09 -14.74
CA CYS A 184 -7.82 0.45 -13.66
C CYS A 184 -8.52 0.61 -12.31
N GLN A 185 -9.06 1.80 -12.03
CA GLN A 185 -9.77 2.09 -10.77
C GLN A 185 -11.07 1.29 -10.62
N ARG A 186 -11.72 0.90 -11.74
CA ARG A 186 -12.92 0.06 -11.73
C ARG A 186 -12.63 -1.43 -11.46
N GLN A 187 -11.45 -1.92 -11.81
CA GLN A 187 -11.09 -3.35 -11.68
C GLN A 187 -10.83 -3.80 -10.23
N GLY A 188 -10.86 -2.89 -9.26
CA GLY A 188 -10.60 -3.18 -7.85
C GLY A 188 -9.11 -3.11 -7.49
N THR A 189 -8.84 -2.92 -6.20
CA THR A 189 -7.50 -2.61 -5.68
C THR A 189 -6.93 -3.68 -4.76
N SER A 190 -7.61 -4.83 -4.59
CA SER A 190 -7.05 -5.89 -3.75
C SER A 190 -5.88 -6.55 -4.50
N GLU A 191 -4.79 -6.78 -3.78
CA GLU A 191 -3.57 -7.41 -4.30
C GLU A 191 -3.89 -8.75 -5.00
N GLU A 192 -4.82 -9.53 -4.45
CA GLU A 192 -5.26 -10.82 -4.99
C GLU A 192 -6.00 -10.69 -6.34
N VAL A 193 -6.83 -9.66 -6.50
CA VAL A 193 -7.54 -9.39 -7.76
C VAL A 193 -6.55 -8.94 -8.84
N ILE A 194 -5.62 -8.05 -8.46
CA ILE A 194 -4.58 -7.54 -9.36
C ILE A 194 -3.63 -8.67 -9.81
N GLU A 195 -3.29 -9.59 -8.91
CA GLU A 195 -2.42 -10.73 -9.22
C GLU A 195 -3.03 -11.67 -10.27
N LYS A 196 -4.33 -11.92 -10.17
CA LYS A 196 -5.07 -12.81 -11.09
C LYS A 196 -5.50 -12.13 -12.38
N ALA A 197 -5.58 -10.79 -12.42
CA ALA A 197 -6.00 -10.03 -13.56
C ALA A 197 -4.97 -10.08 -14.70
N GLU A 198 -5.47 -9.95 -15.94
CA GLU A 198 -4.61 -9.75 -17.10
C GLU A 198 -3.76 -8.49 -16.93
N LYS A 199 -2.47 -8.57 -17.24
CA LYS A 199 -1.54 -7.44 -17.12
C LYS A 199 -1.75 -6.48 -18.28
N LEU A 200 -2.29 -5.30 -17.96
CA LEU A 200 -2.61 -4.24 -18.90
C LEU A 200 -1.76 -3.00 -18.65
N GLY A 201 -1.40 -2.30 -19.71
CA GLY A 201 -0.70 -1.02 -19.63
C GLY A 201 -0.94 -0.15 -20.84
N LEU A 202 -0.69 1.14 -20.65
CA LEU A 202 -0.73 2.15 -21.69
C LEU A 202 0.64 2.82 -21.80
N ASP A 203 1.27 2.82 -22.98
CA ASP A 203 2.50 3.58 -23.23
C ASP A 203 2.19 5.08 -23.13
N THR A 204 2.89 5.77 -22.26
CA THR A 204 2.72 7.21 -22.04
C THR A 204 3.34 8.08 -23.13
N GLY A 205 4.17 7.48 -23.99
CA GLY A 205 5.03 8.21 -24.95
C GLY A 205 6.29 8.80 -24.31
N LEU A 206 6.41 8.78 -23.00
CA LEU A 206 7.64 9.20 -22.31
C LEU A 206 8.70 8.09 -22.31
N ARG A 207 9.95 8.50 -22.17
CA ARG A 207 11.10 7.58 -22.08
C ARG A 207 11.94 7.91 -20.85
N ALA A 208 12.45 6.88 -20.21
CA ALA A 208 13.37 7.01 -19.08
C ALA A 208 14.78 6.56 -19.49
N GLN A 209 15.77 7.36 -19.14
CA GLN A 209 17.17 7.02 -19.34
C GLN A 209 17.58 5.88 -18.41
N HIS A 210 18.19 4.83 -18.95
CA HIS A 210 18.75 3.77 -18.12
C HIS A 210 19.94 4.30 -17.30
N PRO A 211 19.99 4.11 -15.97
CA PRO A 211 20.95 4.81 -15.11
C PRO A 211 22.42 4.39 -15.33
N PHE A 212 22.66 3.21 -15.91
CA PHE A 212 24.00 2.69 -16.19
C PHE A 212 24.35 2.63 -17.68
N LEU A 213 23.36 2.76 -18.58
CA LEU A 213 23.53 2.67 -20.03
C LEU A 213 23.03 3.98 -20.67
N PRO A 214 23.93 4.94 -20.94
CA PRO A 214 23.55 6.27 -21.42
C PRO A 214 22.87 6.30 -22.78
N ASP A 215 23.01 5.25 -23.58
CA ASP A 215 22.40 5.14 -24.91
C ASP A 215 21.09 4.32 -24.93
N VAL A 216 20.62 3.87 -23.74
CA VAL A 216 19.43 3.05 -23.61
C VAL A 216 18.31 3.83 -22.95
N GLU A 217 17.20 3.93 -23.68
CA GLU A 217 15.96 4.53 -23.20
C GLU A 217 14.89 3.45 -23.01
N LEU A 218 14.20 3.49 -21.88
CA LEU A 218 13.14 2.58 -21.50
C LEU A 218 11.77 3.25 -21.69
N PRO A 219 10.80 2.60 -22.35
CA PRO A 219 9.45 3.11 -22.42
C PRO A 219 8.79 3.14 -21.05
N ILE A 220 7.97 4.17 -20.80
CA ILE A 220 7.22 4.34 -19.56
C ILE A 220 5.75 4.02 -19.81
N TYR A 221 5.24 3.03 -19.09
CA TYR A 221 3.84 2.63 -19.13
C TYR A 221 3.10 3.06 -17.86
N VAL A 222 1.81 3.35 -17.96
CA VAL A 222 0.89 3.22 -16.82
C VAL A 222 0.38 1.78 -16.83
N ALA A 223 0.45 1.05 -15.71
CA ALA A 223 0.10 -0.36 -15.67
C ALA A 223 -0.80 -0.71 -14.48
N ASN A 224 -1.81 -1.57 -14.72
CA ASN A 224 -2.81 -1.94 -13.73
C ASN A 224 -2.31 -2.81 -12.57
N PHE A 225 -1.10 -3.35 -12.68
CA PHE A 225 -0.50 -4.25 -11.68
C PHE A 225 0.55 -3.56 -10.78
N VAL A 226 0.80 -2.27 -10.95
CA VAL A 226 1.70 -1.49 -10.10
C VAL A 226 0.89 -0.77 -9.03
N LEU A 227 1.21 -1.06 -7.76
CA LEU A 227 0.53 -0.47 -6.60
C LEU A 227 1.29 0.75 -6.09
N ILE A 228 0.58 1.86 -5.86
CA ILE A 228 1.17 3.08 -5.27
C ILE A 228 1.64 2.86 -3.83
N GLU A 229 1.02 1.95 -3.14
CA GLU A 229 1.21 1.71 -1.72
C GLU A 229 2.41 0.81 -1.41
N TYR A 230 3.00 0.19 -2.44
CA TYR A 230 4.21 -0.61 -2.31
C TYR A 230 5.36 0.04 -3.07
N GLY A 231 6.43 0.34 -2.37
CA GLY A 231 7.59 1.02 -2.94
C GLY A 231 7.33 2.50 -3.23
N THR A 232 7.62 2.90 -4.44
CA THR A 232 7.50 4.29 -4.92
C THR A 232 6.28 4.49 -5.82
N GLY A 233 5.48 3.43 -6.05
CA GLY A 233 4.43 3.45 -7.07
C GLY A 233 4.98 3.35 -8.51
N ALA A 234 6.26 2.97 -8.64
CA ALA A 234 6.93 2.73 -9.91
C ALA A 234 7.83 1.50 -9.84
N ILE A 235 7.93 0.77 -10.93
CA ILE A 235 8.82 -0.39 -11.08
C ILE A 235 9.62 -0.26 -12.38
N PHE A 236 10.79 -0.90 -12.47
CA PHE A 236 11.33 -1.31 -13.76
C PHE A 236 10.99 -2.78 -14.00
N GLY A 237 10.59 -3.12 -15.20
CA GLY A 237 10.24 -4.48 -15.59
C GLY A 237 11.47 -5.22 -16.11
N CYS A 238 11.73 -6.41 -15.54
CA CYS A 238 12.76 -7.33 -16.01
C CYS A 238 12.13 -8.66 -16.44
N PRO A 239 11.62 -8.76 -17.68
CA PRO A 239 10.79 -9.88 -18.15
C PRO A 239 11.45 -11.26 -18.05
N ALA A 240 12.77 -11.33 -18.12
CA ALA A 240 13.44 -12.61 -18.00
C ALA A 240 13.43 -13.20 -16.57
N HIS A 241 13.16 -12.36 -15.54
CA HIS A 241 13.29 -12.73 -14.13
C HIS A 241 12.09 -12.41 -13.24
N ASP A 242 10.99 -11.92 -13.83
CA ASP A 242 9.67 -11.78 -13.18
C ASP A 242 8.57 -12.22 -14.15
N GLN A 243 7.68 -13.10 -13.67
CA GLN A 243 6.64 -13.67 -14.54
C GLN A 243 5.62 -12.60 -14.98
N ARG A 244 5.28 -11.65 -14.12
CA ARG A 244 4.34 -10.57 -14.45
C ARG A 244 4.91 -9.68 -15.53
N ASP A 245 6.21 -9.39 -15.43
CA ASP A 245 6.92 -8.58 -16.40
C ASP A 245 7.06 -9.33 -17.74
N LEU A 246 7.26 -10.66 -17.70
CA LEU A 246 7.34 -11.50 -18.89
C LEU A 246 6.00 -11.54 -19.65
N ASP A 247 4.90 -11.72 -18.93
CA ASP A 247 3.56 -11.74 -19.53
C ASP A 247 3.24 -10.38 -20.17
N PHE A 248 3.59 -9.30 -19.45
CA PHE A 248 3.45 -7.93 -19.94
C PHE A 248 4.33 -7.68 -21.19
N ALA A 249 5.61 -8.00 -21.11
CA ALA A 249 6.54 -7.77 -22.22
C ALA A 249 6.13 -8.49 -23.51
N ARG A 250 5.63 -9.71 -23.38
CA ARG A 250 5.11 -10.48 -24.53
C ARG A 250 3.87 -9.87 -25.15
N LYS A 251 2.98 -9.36 -24.32
CA LYS A 251 1.77 -8.70 -24.79
C LYS A 251 2.07 -7.43 -25.58
N TYR A 252 3.09 -6.68 -25.17
CA TYR A 252 3.46 -5.39 -25.75
C TYR A 252 4.71 -5.44 -26.65
N ASP A 253 5.16 -6.66 -27.00
CA ASP A 253 6.33 -6.91 -27.88
C ASP A 253 7.61 -6.21 -27.40
N LEU A 254 7.84 -6.24 -26.08
CA LEU A 254 9.03 -5.67 -25.45
C LEU A 254 10.15 -6.69 -25.37
N SER A 255 11.40 -6.23 -25.28
CA SER A 255 12.59 -7.08 -25.24
C SER A 255 12.61 -7.95 -23.97
N VAL A 256 13.10 -9.18 -24.10
CA VAL A 256 13.30 -10.13 -23.00
C VAL A 256 14.77 -10.55 -22.98
N LEU A 257 15.57 -9.91 -22.11
CA LEU A 257 17.00 -10.16 -21.99
C LEU A 257 17.30 -10.90 -20.70
N PRO A 258 17.75 -12.18 -20.72
CA PRO A 258 18.21 -12.88 -19.55
C PRO A 258 19.51 -12.28 -19.03
N VAL A 259 19.53 -11.88 -17.77
CA VAL A 259 20.71 -11.32 -17.08
C VAL A 259 21.18 -12.17 -15.91
N VAL A 260 20.42 -13.19 -15.53
CA VAL A 260 20.85 -14.25 -14.62
C VAL A 260 20.71 -15.59 -15.35
N VAL A 261 21.78 -16.35 -15.41
CA VAL A 261 21.81 -17.65 -16.07
C VAL A 261 22.20 -18.75 -15.07
N PRO A 262 21.62 -19.97 -15.17
CA PRO A 262 21.99 -21.09 -14.32
C PRO A 262 23.49 -21.38 -14.37
N ASP A 263 24.07 -21.79 -13.25
CA ASP A 263 25.48 -22.21 -13.21
C ASP A 263 25.74 -23.34 -14.21
N GLY A 264 26.79 -23.17 -15.04
CA GLY A 264 27.18 -24.14 -16.07
C GLY A 264 26.37 -24.05 -17.38
N SER A 265 25.44 -23.12 -17.50
CA SER A 265 24.76 -22.84 -18.76
C SER A 265 25.59 -21.91 -19.66
N ASP A 266 25.44 -22.06 -20.98
CA ASP A 266 26.00 -21.11 -21.92
C ASP A 266 25.19 -19.81 -21.87
N SER A 267 25.85 -18.71 -21.50
CA SER A 267 25.21 -17.39 -21.40
C SER A 267 24.68 -16.87 -22.74
N ILE A 268 25.33 -17.24 -23.85
CA ILE A 268 24.95 -16.77 -25.19
C ILE A 268 23.69 -17.50 -25.71
N GLY A 269 23.50 -18.77 -25.31
CA GLY A 269 22.40 -19.61 -25.76
C GLY A 269 21.19 -19.65 -24.82
N PHE A 270 21.30 -19.06 -23.63
CA PHE A 270 20.22 -19.12 -22.65
C PHE A 270 19.10 -18.14 -23.00
N SER A 271 17.87 -18.67 -23.07
CA SER A 271 16.67 -17.87 -23.28
C SER A 271 15.55 -18.37 -22.37
N VAL A 272 14.70 -17.49 -21.93
CA VAL A 272 13.51 -17.85 -21.14
C VAL A 272 12.37 -18.27 -22.08
N GLY A 273 11.76 -19.39 -21.74
CA GLY A 273 10.57 -19.92 -22.42
C GLY A 273 9.30 -19.20 -21.98
N ASN A 274 8.25 -19.96 -21.64
CA ASN A 274 6.98 -19.42 -21.14
C ASN A 274 7.05 -19.01 -19.66
N GLU A 275 8.09 -19.37 -18.98
CA GLU A 275 8.30 -19.08 -17.56
C GLU A 275 9.57 -18.25 -17.36
N ALA A 276 9.47 -17.23 -16.51
CA ALA A 276 10.59 -16.40 -16.13
C ALA A 276 11.57 -17.22 -15.27
N TYR A 277 12.86 -16.96 -15.44
CA TYR A 277 13.88 -17.63 -14.63
C TYR A 277 14.12 -16.90 -13.32
N VAL A 278 13.74 -17.52 -12.22
CA VAL A 278 13.90 -16.97 -10.85
C VAL A 278 14.88 -17.79 -9.98
N GLY A 279 15.58 -18.74 -10.59
CA GLY A 279 16.52 -19.62 -9.90
C GLY A 279 17.87 -18.98 -9.59
N PRO A 280 18.75 -19.70 -8.87
CA PRO A 280 20.12 -19.27 -8.61
C PRO A 280 20.96 -19.29 -9.88
N GLY A 281 22.05 -18.49 -9.91
CA GLY A 281 22.93 -18.44 -11.07
C GLY A 281 23.92 -17.31 -11.00
N ARG A 282 24.52 -16.97 -12.16
CA ARG A 282 25.46 -15.90 -12.33
C ARG A 282 24.97 -14.86 -13.31
N LEU A 283 25.43 -13.63 -13.12
CA LEU A 283 25.10 -12.52 -14.01
C LEU A 283 25.76 -12.74 -15.39
N ALA A 284 24.99 -12.39 -16.42
CA ALA A 284 25.39 -12.36 -17.82
C ALA A 284 24.69 -11.20 -18.53
N ASN A 285 25.18 -10.74 -19.66
CA ASN A 285 24.61 -9.61 -20.41
C ASN A 285 24.43 -8.34 -19.53
N SER A 286 25.27 -8.18 -18.54
CA SER A 286 25.14 -7.19 -17.47
C SER A 286 26.40 -6.36 -17.26
N GLU A 287 27.21 -6.19 -18.35
CA GLU A 287 28.40 -5.36 -18.35
C GLU A 287 29.37 -5.73 -17.22
N PHE A 288 29.62 -4.79 -16.30
CA PHE A 288 30.52 -4.97 -15.18
C PHE A 288 30.06 -5.99 -14.12
N LEU A 289 28.84 -6.50 -14.22
CA LEU A 289 28.33 -7.54 -13.33
C LEU A 289 28.54 -8.96 -13.86
N ASP A 290 28.95 -9.11 -15.12
CA ASP A 290 29.08 -10.43 -15.74
C ASP A 290 29.99 -11.37 -14.94
N GLY A 291 29.46 -12.57 -14.65
CA GLY A 291 30.14 -13.61 -13.88
C GLY A 291 29.99 -13.47 -12.34
N LEU A 292 29.46 -12.36 -11.83
CA LEU A 292 29.22 -12.21 -10.39
C LEU A 292 28.07 -13.12 -9.91
N SER A 293 28.07 -13.42 -8.61
CA SER A 293 26.90 -13.97 -7.95
C SER A 293 25.78 -12.92 -7.84
N ILE A 294 24.53 -13.35 -7.64
CA ILE A 294 23.39 -12.45 -7.45
C ILE A 294 23.64 -11.47 -6.29
N ASP A 295 24.18 -11.95 -5.16
CA ASP A 295 24.39 -11.14 -3.96
C ASP A 295 25.52 -10.12 -4.14
N ASP A 296 26.63 -10.52 -4.81
CA ASP A 296 27.70 -9.61 -5.15
C ASP A 296 27.22 -8.52 -6.12
N ALA A 297 26.42 -8.90 -7.12
CA ALA A 297 25.83 -7.97 -8.08
C ALA A 297 24.88 -6.96 -7.44
N LYS A 298 24.02 -7.40 -6.51
CA LYS A 298 23.18 -6.49 -5.72
C LYS A 298 23.99 -5.46 -4.96
N SER A 299 25.07 -5.91 -4.32
CA SER A 299 25.96 -5.04 -3.56
C SER A 299 26.71 -4.04 -4.45
N GLU A 300 27.17 -4.49 -5.61
CA GLU A 300 27.90 -3.69 -6.58
C GLU A 300 27.01 -2.60 -7.20
N ILE A 301 25.77 -2.95 -7.62
CA ILE A 301 24.78 -1.98 -8.15
C ILE A 301 24.46 -0.92 -7.11
N ALA A 302 24.14 -1.34 -5.88
CA ALA A 302 23.82 -0.39 -4.82
C ALA A 302 24.99 0.57 -4.53
N GLY A 303 26.22 0.05 -4.45
CA GLY A 303 27.40 0.87 -4.23
C GLY A 303 27.68 1.86 -5.36
N ARG A 304 27.54 1.44 -6.63
CA ARG A 304 27.70 2.33 -7.78
C ARG A 304 26.60 3.38 -7.89
N ALA A 305 25.37 3.01 -7.59
CA ALA A 305 24.25 3.95 -7.58
C ALA A 305 24.41 5.04 -6.51
N GLU A 306 24.91 4.66 -5.32
CA GLU A 306 25.26 5.60 -4.24
C GLU A 306 26.39 6.53 -4.67
N ALA A 307 27.49 5.98 -5.20
CA ALA A 307 28.64 6.76 -5.66
C ALA A 307 28.28 7.71 -6.82
N GLY A 308 27.39 7.28 -7.71
CA GLY A 308 26.88 8.08 -8.83
C GLY A 308 25.80 9.07 -8.44
N GLY A 309 25.30 9.03 -7.20
CA GLY A 309 24.26 9.94 -6.70
C GLY A 309 22.86 9.71 -7.28
N PHE A 310 22.60 8.59 -7.96
CA PHE A 310 21.30 8.27 -8.54
C PHE A 310 20.58 7.10 -7.87
N GLY A 311 21.08 6.62 -6.71
CA GLY A 311 20.44 5.57 -5.93
C GLY A 311 20.96 5.47 -4.51
N SER A 312 20.34 4.59 -3.73
CA SER A 312 20.74 4.27 -2.36
C SER A 312 20.27 2.88 -1.98
N ARG A 313 20.97 2.25 -1.03
CA ARG A 313 20.41 1.08 -0.35
C ARG A 313 19.22 1.50 0.47
N GLU A 314 18.20 0.67 0.49
CA GLU A 314 16.97 0.96 1.22
C GLU A 314 16.36 -0.32 1.79
N ILE A 315 15.80 -0.19 3.00
CA ILE A 315 14.98 -1.23 3.61
C ILE A 315 13.55 -0.75 3.57
N MET A 316 12.68 -1.56 3.03
CA MET A 316 11.24 -1.30 3.03
C MET A 316 10.48 -2.37 3.78
N TYR A 317 9.36 -1.97 4.35
CA TYR A 317 8.44 -2.85 5.04
C TYR A 317 7.09 -2.87 4.34
N ARG A 318 6.46 -4.05 4.29
CA ARG A 318 5.09 -4.18 3.79
C ARG A 318 4.08 -3.69 4.82
N LEU A 319 4.43 -3.77 6.11
CA LEU A 319 3.60 -3.28 7.22
C LEU A 319 3.24 -1.81 7.01
N ARG A 320 1.99 -1.48 7.21
CA ARG A 320 1.43 -0.12 7.05
C ARG A 320 0.77 0.32 8.32
N ASP A 321 0.70 1.64 8.51
CA ASP A 321 -0.05 2.22 9.61
C ASP A 321 -1.53 1.86 9.53
N TRP A 322 -2.12 1.61 10.67
CA TRP A 322 -3.50 1.14 10.75
C TRP A 322 -4.49 2.31 10.71
N GLY A 323 -5.29 2.39 9.65
CA GLY A 323 -6.40 3.35 9.51
C GLY A 323 -7.57 2.98 10.42
N VAL A 324 -7.84 3.83 11.42
CA VAL A 324 -8.84 3.53 12.47
C VAL A 324 -10.16 4.27 12.30
N SER A 325 -10.24 5.28 11.44
CA SER A 325 -11.48 6.01 11.20
C SER A 325 -12.53 5.17 10.51
N ARG A 326 -13.76 5.21 11.05
CA ARG A 326 -14.97 4.64 10.43
C ARG A 326 -16.13 5.59 10.65
N GLN A 327 -16.91 5.85 9.61
CA GLN A 327 -18.06 6.75 9.66
C GLN A 327 -19.29 5.97 10.12
N ARG A 328 -19.25 5.49 11.36
CA ARG A 328 -20.35 4.76 12.01
C ARG A 328 -20.80 5.53 13.26
N TYR A 329 -22.11 5.57 13.49
CA TYR A 329 -22.65 6.18 14.70
C TYR A 329 -22.18 5.48 15.98
N TRP A 330 -22.28 4.15 16.02
CA TRP A 330 -21.91 3.37 17.18
C TRP A 330 -20.40 3.09 17.23
N GLY A 331 -19.85 3.02 18.43
CA GLY A 331 -18.44 2.72 18.65
C GLY A 331 -17.79 3.72 19.59
N CYS A 332 -16.47 3.87 19.49
CA CYS A 332 -15.69 4.82 20.26
C CYS A 332 -15.57 6.14 19.49
N PRO A 333 -16.20 7.23 19.92
CA PRO A 333 -15.95 8.55 19.35
C PRO A 333 -14.48 8.94 19.54
N ILE A 334 -13.83 9.42 18.49
CA ILE A 334 -12.46 9.92 18.59
C ILE A 334 -12.50 11.26 19.37
N PRO A 335 -11.77 11.39 20.49
CA PRO A 335 -11.92 12.51 21.42
C PRO A 335 -11.13 13.74 20.95
N VAL A 336 -11.53 14.31 19.82
CA VAL A 336 -10.94 15.53 19.24
C VAL A 336 -12.01 16.48 18.74
N VAL A 337 -11.71 17.76 18.74
CA VAL A 337 -12.53 18.82 18.14
C VAL A 337 -11.79 19.41 16.93
N HIS A 338 -12.53 19.79 15.92
CA HIS A 338 -11.99 20.48 14.75
C HIS A 338 -12.26 21.98 14.90
N CYS A 339 -11.20 22.76 15.06
CA CYS A 339 -11.27 24.23 15.14
C CYS A 339 -10.73 24.81 13.84
N ASP A 340 -11.44 25.77 13.26
CA ASP A 340 -11.02 26.44 12.01
C ASP A 340 -9.68 27.19 12.15
N SER A 341 -9.37 27.65 13.36
CA SER A 341 -8.13 28.40 13.64
C SER A 341 -6.98 27.52 14.13
N CYS A 342 -7.28 26.51 14.98
CA CYS A 342 -6.28 25.68 15.67
C CYS A 342 -6.08 24.32 14.99
N GLY A 343 -6.93 23.94 14.06
CA GLY A 343 -6.93 22.62 13.45
C GLY A 343 -7.55 21.56 14.37
N VAL A 344 -6.88 20.45 14.53
CA VAL A 344 -7.31 19.37 15.43
C VAL A 344 -6.89 19.65 16.86
N VAL A 345 -7.84 19.68 17.77
CA VAL A 345 -7.63 19.91 19.21
C VAL A 345 -8.09 18.70 19.99
N PRO A 346 -7.20 18.02 20.73
CA PRO A 346 -7.61 16.91 21.60
C PRO A 346 -8.47 17.43 22.75
N VAL A 347 -9.43 16.62 23.16
CA VAL A 347 -10.24 16.88 24.37
C VAL A 347 -9.38 16.65 25.61
N GLU A 348 -9.58 17.44 26.65
CA GLU A 348 -8.91 17.24 27.94
C GLU A 348 -9.35 15.92 28.58
N GLU A 349 -8.41 15.18 29.21
CA GLU A 349 -8.72 13.90 29.84
C GLU A 349 -9.83 14.01 30.91
N ALA A 350 -9.93 15.17 31.58
CA ALA A 350 -10.94 15.45 32.58
C ALA A 350 -12.38 15.51 32.02
N ASP A 351 -12.52 15.76 30.71
CA ASP A 351 -13.80 15.87 30.01
C ASP A 351 -14.26 14.53 29.38
N LEU A 352 -13.47 13.46 29.56
CA LEU A 352 -13.86 12.12 29.10
C LEU A 352 -14.87 11.50 30.09
N PRO A 353 -15.80 10.66 29.62
CA PRO A 353 -15.98 10.22 28.22
C PRO A 353 -16.79 11.19 27.35
N ILE A 354 -16.36 11.34 26.08
CA ILE A 354 -17.25 11.95 25.09
C ILE A 354 -18.29 10.90 24.69
N THR A 355 -19.55 11.17 25.02
CA THR A 355 -20.64 10.23 24.79
C THR A 355 -21.41 10.55 23.52
N LEU A 356 -21.86 9.49 22.84
CA LEU A 356 -22.73 9.63 21.67
C LEU A 356 -24.13 10.11 22.08
N PRO A 357 -24.77 11.00 21.31
CA PRO A 357 -26.15 11.42 21.58
C PRO A 357 -27.12 10.23 21.33
N GLU A 358 -28.16 10.09 22.18
CA GLU A 358 -29.14 9.02 22.04
C GLU A 358 -30.35 9.43 21.17
N ASP A 359 -30.53 10.72 20.94
CA ASP A 359 -31.63 11.33 20.18
C ASP A 359 -31.38 11.41 18.69
N VAL A 360 -30.83 10.34 18.11
CA VAL A 360 -30.52 10.23 16.68
C VAL A 360 -31.57 9.39 15.94
N THR A 361 -31.74 9.65 14.64
CA THR A 361 -32.58 8.87 13.75
C THR A 361 -31.76 8.18 12.65
N PHE A 362 -32.17 6.96 12.30
CA PHE A 362 -31.54 6.14 11.25
C PHE A 362 -32.40 6.02 9.98
N GLU A 363 -33.37 6.90 9.82
CA GLU A 363 -34.31 6.88 8.68
C GLU A 363 -33.65 7.30 7.36
N GLN A 364 -32.52 8.00 7.44
CA GLN A 364 -31.74 8.49 6.28
C GLN A 364 -30.37 7.83 6.23
N ALA A 365 -29.87 7.59 5.02
CA ALA A 365 -28.51 7.08 4.80
C ALA A 365 -27.45 8.08 5.31
N GLY A 366 -26.29 7.55 5.70
CA GLY A 366 -25.16 8.33 6.21
C GLY A 366 -25.07 8.33 7.74
N ASN A 367 -24.05 9.02 8.25
CA ASN A 367 -23.82 9.11 9.70
C ASN A 367 -24.85 10.05 10.35
N PRO A 368 -25.67 9.58 11.33
CA PRO A 368 -26.62 10.44 12.04
C PRO A 368 -25.98 11.64 12.75
N LEU A 369 -24.71 11.52 13.16
CA LEU A 369 -23.98 12.60 13.86
C LEU A 369 -23.79 13.84 12.98
N ASP A 370 -23.66 13.66 11.66
CA ASP A 370 -23.49 14.78 10.71
C ASP A 370 -24.74 15.68 10.65
N ARG A 371 -25.90 15.17 11.12
CA ARG A 371 -27.19 15.85 11.11
C ARG A 371 -27.69 16.23 12.50
N HIS A 372 -26.92 15.86 13.54
CA HIS A 372 -27.31 16.12 14.91
C HIS A 372 -27.09 17.60 15.26
N GLU A 373 -28.12 18.28 15.79
CA GLU A 373 -28.12 19.72 15.98
C GLU A 373 -27.01 20.21 16.92
N THR A 374 -26.70 19.45 17.96
CA THR A 374 -25.76 19.86 19.01
C THR A 374 -24.42 19.11 18.99
N TRP A 375 -24.28 18.03 18.22
CA TRP A 375 -23.03 17.27 18.17
C TRP A 375 -21.83 18.11 17.72
N GLY A 376 -22.03 18.97 16.71
CA GLY A 376 -21.00 19.91 16.23
C GLY A 376 -20.73 21.09 17.18
N GLU A 377 -21.55 21.29 18.21
CA GLU A 377 -21.40 22.41 19.17
C GLU A 377 -20.45 22.11 20.33
N ILE A 378 -20.07 20.86 20.52
CA ILE A 378 -19.13 20.40 21.57
C ILE A 378 -17.81 21.17 21.51
N GLY A 379 -17.45 21.71 20.34
CA GLY A 379 -16.25 22.51 20.13
C GLY A 379 -16.26 23.93 20.70
N ARG A 380 -17.40 24.41 21.22
CA ARG A 380 -17.46 25.79 21.78
C ARG A 380 -16.77 25.94 23.15
N ALA A 381 -16.42 24.85 23.81
CA ALA A 381 -15.69 24.89 25.09
C ALA A 381 -14.23 25.30 24.98
N HIS A 382 -13.76 25.65 23.79
CA HIS A 382 -12.34 25.95 23.51
C HIS A 382 -12.09 27.42 23.16
N VAL A 383 -12.91 28.34 23.68
CA VAL A 383 -12.69 29.80 23.59
C VAL A 383 -12.11 30.32 24.89
#